data_39f78f65067eca4a564118587cbd13ec
#
_entry.id   39f78f65067eca4a564118587cbd13ec
#
_cell.length_a   1.000
_cell.length_b   1.000
_cell.length_c   1.000
_cell.angle_alpha   90.00
_cell.angle_beta   90.00
_cell.angle_gamma   90.00
#
_symmetry.space_group_name_H-M   'P 1'
#
loop_
_entity.id
_entity.type
_entity.pdbx_description
1 polymer ?
#
loop_
_entity_poly.entity_id
_entity_poly.type
_entity_poly.pdbx_seq_one_letter_code
_entity_poly.pdbx_strand_id
1 'polypeptide(L)'
;MLQSEIDISSCDLCPRVCGVDRGAGARGVCGADGRLRIARAALHFWEEPPISGTHGSGTVFFSWCPLRCVYCQNAVIADGEAGAEISIGRLSQIYSELQAKGALNINLVTPTHYAPHARAALDLARERGMGLPVVWNTSGYETVRAVRENRGYADVYLTDYKYASSDLAARYSKAPNYPQVALDALSAMVDEVGDPCFDEYEGDERMTRGVVVRHLMLPGALEDSKRVVQTVWEHFGSSVLLSIMNQYTPVLAESAKAGDAWACRELERCPELARRVPNEDYERLLDFADSLGIEDYFWQEGGAAEESFIPAFDLEGVLSE
;
A
#
# COMPACT_ATOMS: atom_id res chain seq x y z
N MET A 1 -8.48 13.99 19.88
CA MET A 1 -8.55 12.67 20.53
C MET A 1 -7.14 12.31 21.01
N LEU A 2 -6.97 11.95 22.28
CA LEU A 2 -5.67 11.51 22.80
C LEU A 2 -5.45 10.06 22.37
N GLN A 3 -4.19 9.64 22.21
CA GLN A 3 -3.84 8.27 21.82
C GLN A 3 -4.43 7.20 22.79
N SER A 4 -4.68 7.58 24.05
CA SER A 4 -5.33 6.75 25.06
C SER A 4 -6.84 6.55 24.88
N GLU A 5 -7.48 7.25 23.94
CA GLU A 5 -8.93 7.15 23.66
C GLU A 5 -9.24 6.17 22.52
N ILE A 6 -8.21 5.66 21.81
CA ILE A 6 -8.38 4.68 20.74
C ILE A 6 -8.51 3.30 21.36
N ASP A 7 -9.69 2.69 21.21
CA ASP A 7 -9.91 1.31 21.68
C ASP A 7 -9.29 0.30 20.68
N ILE A 8 -8.24 -0.34 21.15
CA ILE A 8 -7.53 -1.44 20.48
C ILE A 8 -7.27 -2.60 21.45
N SER A 9 -8.14 -2.74 22.44
CA SER A 9 -8.07 -3.78 23.48
C SER A 9 -8.37 -5.18 22.92
N SER A 10 -9.05 -5.26 21.77
CA SER A 10 -9.28 -6.52 21.05
C SER A 10 -9.14 -6.27 19.54
N CYS A 11 -7.91 -6.37 19.03
CA CYS A 11 -7.57 -5.94 17.69
C CYS A 11 -8.24 -6.78 16.59
N ASP A 12 -9.10 -6.13 15.80
CA ASP A 12 -9.81 -6.66 14.63
C ASP A 12 -9.72 -5.70 13.40
N LEU A 13 -8.73 -4.80 13.40
CA LEU A 13 -8.54 -3.77 12.38
C LEU A 13 -8.26 -4.31 10.97
N CYS A 14 -7.86 -5.55 10.84
CA CYS A 14 -7.54 -6.17 9.57
C CYS A 14 -8.04 -7.63 9.53
N PRO A 15 -8.03 -8.31 8.36
CA PRO A 15 -8.52 -9.69 8.22
C PRO A 15 -7.76 -10.75 9.03
N ARG A 16 -6.67 -10.38 9.72
CA ARG A 16 -5.98 -11.27 10.67
C ARG A 16 -6.79 -11.52 11.94
N VAL A 17 -7.63 -10.57 12.34
CA VAL A 17 -8.53 -10.65 13.50
C VAL A 17 -7.83 -11.31 14.71
N CYS A 18 -6.64 -10.79 15.06
CA CYS A 18 -5.78 -11.46 16.05
C CYS A 18 -6.27 -11.31 17.50
N GLY A 19 -7.21 -10.39 17.79
CA GLY A 19 -7.87 -10.23 19.07
C GLY A 19 -6.96 -9.81 20.24
N VAL A 20 -5.71 -9.42 19.97
CA VAL A 20 -4.75 -9.02 21.01
C VAL A 20 -5.07 -7.63 21.57
N ASP A 21 -4.79 -7.42 22.86
CA ASP A 21 -4.85 -6.10 23.47
C ASP A 21 -3.58 -5.30 23.15
N ARG A 22 -3.66 -4.53 22.06
CA ARG A 22 -2.55 -3.67 21.63
C ARG A 22 -2.38 -2.45 22.54
N GLY A 23 -3.44 -2.00 23.21
CA GLY A 23 -3.40 -0.92 24.19
C GLY A 23 -2.56 -1.28 25.41
N ALA A 24 -2.61 -2.55 25.85
CA ALA A 24 -1.75 -3.09 26.89
C ALA A 24 -0.33 -3.49 26.40
N GLY A 25 0.02 -3.19 25.16
CA GLY A 25 1.35 -3.45 24.58
C GLY A 25 1.53 -4.83 23.96
N ALA A 26 0.47 -5.65 23.84
CA ALA A 26 0.54 -6.90 23.11
C ALA A 26 0.71 -6.64 21.60
N ARG A 27 1.46 -7.51 20.93
CA ARG A 27 1.71 -7.38 19.49
C ARG A 27 0.80 -8.28 18.69
N GLY A 28 0.17 -7.70 17.66
CA GLY A 28 -0.64 -8.43 16.70
C GLY A 28 0.21 -9.26 15.72
N VAL A 29 -0.48 -9.97 14.81
CA VAL A 29 0.17 -10.72 13.70
C VAL A 29 1.03 -9.79 12.83
N CYS A 30 0.63 -8.52 12.68
CA CYS A 30 1.40 -7.49 11.97
C CYS A 30 2.73 -7.15 12.66
N GLY A 31 2.90 -7.42 13.95
CA GLY A 31 4.04 -7.03 14.78
C GLY A 31 3.84 -5.73 15.57
N ALA A 32 2.81 -4.94 15.24
CA ALA A 32 2.54 -3.66 15.90
C ALA A 32 1.86 -3.86 17.27
N ASP A 33 2.27 -3.06 18.24
CA ASP A 33 1.53 -2.75 19.47
C ASP A 33 0.68 -1.46 19.27
N GLY A 34 0.18 -0.87 20.34
CA GLY A 34 -0.66 0.34 20.29
C GLY A 34 0.08 1.63 19.98
N ARG A 35 1.40 1.62 19.91
CA ARG A 35 2.22 2.82 19.69
C ARG A 35 2.37 3.09 18.20
N LEU A 36 1.95 4.29 17.78
CA LEU A 36 2.03 4.72 16.41
C LEU A 36 3.50 4.89 15.99
N ARG A 37 3.93 4.23 14.91
CA ARG A 37 5.31 4.30 14.40
C ARG A 37 5.32 4.64 12.91
N ILE A 38 6.13 5.64 12.57
CA ILE A 38 6.34 6.13 11.21
C ILE A 38 7.82 5.99 10.85
N ALA A 39 8.10 5.53 9.65
CA ALA A 39 9.47 5.32 9.18
C ALA A 39 9.98 6.47 8.32
N ARG A 40 9.08 7.17 7.59
CA ARG A 40 9.42 8.30 6.72
C ARG A 40 8.17 9.12 6.43
N ALA A 41 8.35 10.44 6.24
CA ALA A 41 7.31 11.35 5.78
C ALA A 41 7.92 12.41 4.85
N ALA A 42 7.78 12.24 3.53
CA ALA A 42 8.41 13.10 2.54
C ALA A 42 7.62 13.12 1.22
N LEU A 43 7.96 14.05 0.33
CA LEU A 43 7.46 14.01 -1.05
C LEU A 43 8.04 12.78 -1.76
N HIS A 44 7.17 12.04 -2.45
CA HIS A 44 7.51 10.86 -3.24
C HIS A 44 7.00 11.03 -4.67
N PHE A 45 7.85 10.71 -5.66
CA PHE A 45 7.60 11.05 -7.07
C PHE A 45 7.38 9.82 -7.95
N TRP A 46 7.22 8.64 -7.35
CA TRP A 46 7.22 7.36 -8.06
C TRP A 46 5.93 6.55 -7.88
N GLU A 47 4.84 7.20 -7.50
CA GLU A 47 3.50 6.62 -7.60
C GLU A 47 2.95 6.86 -9.01
N GLU A 48 1.77 6.37 -9.31
CA GLU A 48 1.11 6.58 -10.59
C GLU A 48 1.00 8.09 -10.94
N PRO A 49 1.06 8.45 -12.22
CA PRO A 49 1.11 9.85 -12.65
C PRO A 49 0.08 10.78 -11.98
N PRO A 50 -1.22 10.44 -11.87
CA PRO A 50 -2.19 11.34 -11.24
C PRO A 50 -2.10 11.39 -9.71
N ILE A 51 -1.23 10.58 -9.09
CA ILE A 51 -0.94 10.57 -7.65
C ILE A 51 0.28 11.41 -7.33
N SER A 52 1.39 11.22 -8.09
CA SER A 52 2.65 11.93 -7.82
C SER A 52 2.80 13.23 -8.60
N GLY A 53 2.37 13.27 -9.88
CA GLY A 53 2.61 14.35 -10.79
C GLY A 53 4.07 14.81 -10.80
N THR A 54 4.29 16.10 -11.01
CA THR A 54 5.61 16.73 -10.92
C THR A 54 5.90 17.33 -9.54
N HIS A 55 4.87 17.51 -8.69
CA HIS A 55 4.96 18.08 -7.36
C HIS A 55 5.26 17.03 -6.27
N GLY A 56 4.94 15.77 -6.53
CA GLY A 56 5.13 14.67 -5.60
C GLY A 56 3.92 14.43 -4.68
N SER A 57 3.77 13.18 -4.29
CA SER A 57 2.80 12.71 -3.30
C SER A 57 3.35 12.91 -1.89
N GLY A 58 2.60 13.50 -0.98
CA GLY A 58 2.97 13.68 0.42
C GLY A 58 2.86 12.37 1.19
N THR A 59 3.88 11.54 1.08
CA THR A 59 3.85 10.13 1.47
C THR A 59 4.29 9.92 2.90
N VAL A 60 3.49 9.18 3.68
CA VAL A 60 3.77 8.78 5.06
C VAL A 60 3.84 7.26 5.16
N PHE A 61 5.01 6.73 5.46
CA PHE A 61 5.26 5.30 5.58
C PHE A 61 5.09 4.82 7.01
N PHE A 62 4.05 4.02 7.24
CA PHE A 62 3.79 3.38 8.53
C PHE A 62 4.68 2.16 8.72
N SER A 63 5.26 2.00 9.92
CA SER A 63 6.01 0.78 10.26
C SER A 63 5.05 -0.37 10.57
N TRP A 64 5.49 -1.60 10.36
CA TRP A 64 4.75 -2.85 10.45
C TRP A 64 3.79 -3.05 9.26
N CYS A 65 3.34 -4.30 9.05
CA CYS A 65 2.42 -4.62 7.97
C CYS A 65 1.56 -5.86 8.31
N PRO A 66 0.22 -5.80 8.12
CA PRO A 66 -0.65 -6.96 8.35
C PRO A 66 -0.38 -8.14 7.41
N LEU A 67 0.16 -7.88 6.21
CA LEU A 67 0.37 -8.91 5.20
C LEU A 67 1.76 -9.55 5.26
N ARG A 68 2.85 -8.75 5.42
CA ARG A 68 4.24 -9.21 5.58
C ARG A 68 4.66 -10.19 4.48
N CYS A 69 4.55 -9.76 3.22
CA CYS A 69 4.93 -10.58 2.07
C CYS A 69 6.44 -10.91 2.11
N VAL A 70 6.82 -12.15 1.80
CA VAL A 70 8.22 -12.59 1.82
C VAL A 70 9.10 -11.86 0.80
N TYR A 71 8.51 -11.28 -0.23
CA TYR A 71 9.19 -10.51 -1.28
C TYR A 71 9.06 -8.99 -1.10
N CYS A 72 8.66 -8.51 0.07
CA CYS A 72 8.43 -7.09 0.28
C CYS A 72 9.70 -6.28 0.11
N GLN A 73 9.72 -5.36 -0.87
CA GLN A 73 10.86 -4.44 -1.03
C GLN A 73 11.02 -3.48 0.14
N ASN A 74 9.94 -3.23 0.88
CA ASN A 74 9.90 -2.42 2.09
C ASN A 74 9.97 -3.29 3.36
N ALA A 75 10.69 -4.43 3.34
CA ALA A 75 10.74 -5.39 4.45
C ALA A 75 11.19 -4.74 5.76
N VAL A 76 12.17 -3.84 5.72
CA VAL A 76 12.71 -3.12 6.88
C VAL A 76 11.61 -2.42 7.68
N ILE A 77 10.67 -1.75 7.02
CA ILE A 77 9.53 -1.12 7.70
C ILE A 77 8.40 -2.11 7.99
N ALA A 78 8.16 -3.08 7.10
CA ALA A 78 7.12 -4.09 7.28
C ALA A 78 7.41 -5.01 8.48
N ASP A 79 8.65 -5.21 8.84
CA ASP A 79 9.11 -5.95 10.02
C ASP A 79 9.39 -5.06 11.24
N GLY A 80 9.18 -3.73 11.10
CA GLY A 80 9.31 -2.76 12.16
C GLY A 80 10.74 -2.49 12.62
N GLU A 81 11.73 -2.83 11.80
CA GLU A 81 13.15 -2.55 12.07
C GLU A 81 13.44 -1.06 11.96
N ALA A 82 12.76 -0.35 11.04
CA ALA A 82 12.82 1.09 10.92
C ALA A 82 11.53 1.76 11.42
N GLY A 83 11.66 3.00 11.87
CA GLY A 83 10.57 3.86 12.31
C GLY A 83 10.71 4.33 13.75
N ALA A 84 10.14 5.51 14.03
CA ALA A 84 10.09 6.12 15.35
C ALA A 84 8.64 6.18 15.85
N GLU A 85 8.48 6.07 17.17
CA GLU A 85 7.21 6.31 17.83
C GLU A 85 6.89 7.80 17.81
N ILE A 86 5.67 8.14 17.39
CA ILE A 86 5.17 9.51 17.40
C ILE A 86 3.76 9.60 17.97
N SER A 87 3.35 10.80 18.38
CA SER A 87 1.97 11.07 18.80
C SER A 87 1.05 11.33 17.61
N ILE A 88 -0.27 11.20 17.82
CA ILE A 88 -1.30 11.60 16.85
C ILE A 88 -1.15 13.08 16.48
N GLY A 89 -0.81 13.94 17.47
CA GLY A 89 -0.54 15.35 17.23
C GLY A 89 0.64 15.59 16.30
N ARG A 90 1.73 14.81 16.43
CA ARG A 90 2.87 14.90 15.51
C ARG A 90 2.47 14.41 14.11
N LEU A 91 1.73 13.32 13.99
CA LEU A 91 1.24 12.85 12.69
C LEU A 91 0.37 13.90 11.99
N SER A 92 -0.50 14.59 12.73
CA SER A 92 -1.29 15.71 12.21
C SER A 92 -0.42 16.88 11.72
N GLN A 93 0.68 17.20 12.42
CA GLN A 93 1.63 18.22 11.99
C GLN A 93 2.33 17.81 10.70
N ILE A 94 2.75 16.53 10.58
CA ILE A 94 3.37 15.97 9.37
C ILE A 94 2.46 16.19 8.15
N TYR A 95 1.16 15.94 8.25
CA TYR A 95 0.22 16.19 7.15
C TYR A 95 0.21 17.67 6.72
N SER A 96 0.21 18.58 7.68
CA SER A 96 0.27 20.01 7.40
C SER A 96 1.63 20.44 6.79
N GLU A 97 2.73 19.86 7.25
CA GLU A 97 4.07 20.11 6.71
C GLU A 97 4.21 19.61 5.26
N LEU A 98 3.64 18.44 4.93
CA LEU A 98 3.62 17.92 3.56
C LEU A 98 2.77 18.81 2.64
N GLN A 99 1.62 19.28 3.10
CA GLN A 99 0.84 20.28 2.36
C GLN A 99 1.64 21.56 2.13
N ALA A 100 2.33 22.08 3.13
CA ALA A 100 3.16 23.28 3.01
C ALA A 100 4.37 23.10 2.06
N LYS A 101 4.83 21.86 1.86
CA LYS A 101 5.84 21.51 0.87
C LYS A 101 5.31 21.39 -0.56
N GLY A 102 4.00 21.62 -0.79
CA GLY A 102 3.38 21.55 -2.11
C GLY A 102 2.99 20.13 -2.57
N ALA A 103 2.78 19.20 -1.64
CA ALA A 103 2.31 17.86 -1.99
C ALA A 103 0.96 17.90 -2.73
N LEU A 104 0.76 17.01 -3.71
CA LEU A 104 -0.52 16.88 -4.42
C LEU A 104 -1.63 16.27 -3.54
N ASN A 105 -1.25 15.42 -2.60
CA ASN A 105 -2.13 14.68 -1.71
C ASN A 105 -1.40 14.29 -0.43
N ILE A 106 -2.12 13.71 0.52
CA ILE A 106 -1.54 13.01 1.68
C ILE A 106 -1.69 11.51 1.45
N ASN A 107 -0.58 10.82 1.21
CA ASN A 107 -0.54 9.40 0.86
C ASN A 107 -0.10 8.55 2.07
N LEU A 108 -1.02 7.77 2.58
CA LEU A 108 -0.84 6.94 3.77
C LEU A 108 -0.46 5.51 3.36
N VAL A 109 0.82 5.15 3.44
CA VAL A 109 1.31 3.84 3.00
C VAL A 109 1.20 2.81 4.11
N THR A 110 0.35 1.80 3.90
CA THR A 110 0.04 0.71 4.83
C THR A 110 -0.51 1.22 6.19
N PRO A 111 -1.55 2.05 6.21
CA PRO A 111 -2.12 2.61 7.44
C PRO A 111 -3.05 1.65 8.18
N THR A 112 -3.45 0.51 7.59
CA THR A 112 -4.49 -0.42 8.03
C THR A 112 -4.50 -0.68 9.54
N HIS A 113 -3.35 -1.06 10.09
CA HIS A 113 -3.22 -1.43 11.50
C HIS A 113 -3.09 -0.22 12.45
N TYR A 114 -3.00 0.99 11.90
CA TYR A 114 -3.04 2.29 12.58
C TYR A 114 -4.21 3.16 12.10
N ALA A 115 -5.20 2.60 11.39
CA ALA A 115 -6.30 3.36 10.82
C ALA A 115 -7.01 4.32 11.80
N PRO A 116 -7.33 3.94 13.05
CA PRO A 116 -7.91 4.87 14.02
C PRO A 116 -6.99 6.06 14.35
N HIS A 117 -5.67 5.82 14.44
CA HIS A 117 -4.67 6.87 14.69
C HIS A 117 -4.56 7.83 13.48
N ALA A 118 -4.55 7.27 12.27
CA ALA A 118 -4.48 8.05 11.03
C ALA A 118 -5.71 8.96 10.87
N ARG A 119 -6.93 8.43 11.12
CA ARG A 119 -8.17 9.22 11.09
C ARG A 119 -8.17 10.33 12.13
N ALA A 120 -7.80 10.05 13.37
CA ALA A 120 -7.70 11.07 14.42
C ALA A 120 -6.67 12.17 14.08
N ALA A 121 -5.57 11.82 13.44
CA ALA A 121 -4.58 12.80 12.97
C ALA A 121 -5.11 13.64 11.81
N LEU A 122 -5.89 13.04 10.89
CA LEU A 122 -6.55 13.76 9.79
C LEU A 122 -7.58 14.77 10.32
N ASP A 123 -8.38 14.41 11.32
CA ASP A 123 -9.31 15.34 11.96
C ASP A 123 -8.59 16.58 12.49
N LEU A 124 -7.51 16.37 13.27
CA LEU A 124 -6.69 17.46 13.79
C LEU A 124 -6.01 18.30 12.71
N ALA A 125 -5.59 17.70 11.60
CA ALA A 125 -4.97 18.41 10.49
C ALA A 125 -6.00 19.26 9.72
N ARG A 126 -7.19 18.72 9.49
CA ARG A 126 -8.30 19.41 8.85
C ARG A 126 -8.78 20.61 9.65
N GLU A 127 -8.84 20.50 10.99
CA GLU A 127 -9.13 21.64 11.88
C GLU A 127 -8.09 22.77 11.73
N ARG A 128 -6.87 22.45 11.28
CA ARG A 128 -5.77 23.41 11.03
C ARG A 128 -5.68 23.87 9.59
N GLY A 129 -6.63 23.49 8.73
CA GLY A 129 -6.69 23.90 7.33
C GLY A 129 -6.02 22.98 6.32
N MET A 130 -5.71 21.71 6.68
CA MET A 130 -5.30 20.70 5.70
C MET A 130 -6.50 20.40 4.78
N GLY A 131 -6.32 20.64 3.47
CA GLY A 131 -7.36 20.51 2.45
C GLY A 131 -6.99 19.60 1.27
N LEU A 132 -5.88 18.89 1.34
CA LEU A 132 -5.46 17.98 0.28
C LEU A 132 -6.29 16.68 0.26
N PRO A 133 -6.50 16.07 -0.92
CA PRO A 133 -7.03 14.72 -1.02
C PRO A 133 -6.16 13.73 -0.22
N VAL A 134 -6.80 12.72 0.35
CA VAL A 134 -6.13 11.66 1.11
C VAL A 134 -6.11 10.38 0.30
N VAL A 135 -4.92 9.88 0.01
CA VAL A 135 -4.68 8.58 -0.64
C VAL A 135 -4.47 7.52 0.43
N TRP A 136 -5.36 6.52 0.46
CA TRP A 136 -5.24 5.35 1.32
C TRP A 136 -4.51 4.22 0.56
N ASN A 137 -3.20 4.14 0.75
CA ASN A 137 -2.33 3.21 0.02
C ASN A 137 -2.21 1.90 0.81
N THR A 138 -2.83 0.84 0.31
CA THR A 138 -3.02 -0.41 1.04
C THR A 138 -2.68 -1.64 0.20
N SER A 139 -2.35 -2.72 0.89
CA SER A 139 -2.10 -4.03 0.28
C SER A 139 -3.35 -4.75 -0.24
N GLY A 140 -4.53 -4.14 -0.16
CA GLY A 140 -5.81 -4.77 -0.46
C GLY A 140 -6.31 -5.75 0.61
N TYR A 141 -5.50 -6.06 1.62
CA TYR A 141 -5.88 -6.98 2.69
C TYR A 141 -6.61 -6.24 3.81
N GLU A 142 -7.83 -5.78 3.49
CA GLU A 142 -8.70 -4.97 4.35
C GLU A 142 -10.01 -5.71 4.64
N THR A 143 -10.63 -5.40 5.76
CA THR A 143 -12.04 -5.80 5.98
C THR A 143 -12.98 -4.78 5.36
N VAL A 144 -14.14 -5.23 4.86
CA VAL A 144 -15.21 -4.32 4.39
C VAL A 144 -15.58 -3.30 5.46
N ARG A 145 -15.57 -3.69 6.75
CA ARG A 145 -15.81 -2.78 7.87
C ARG A 145 -14.75 -1.68 7.94
N ALA A 146 -13.46 -2.05 7.85
CA ALA A 146 -12.36 -1.07 7.91
C ALA A 146 -12.44 -0.07 6.75
N VAL A 147 -12.79 -0.53 5.54
CA VAL A 147 -13.02 0.35 4.39
C VAL A 147 -14.17 1.33 4.67
N ARG A 148 -15.31 0.85 5.16
CA ARG A 148 -16.47 1.71 5.49
C ARG A 148 -16.17 2.70 6.62
N GLU A 149 -15.35 2.34 7.59
CA GLU A 149 -14.90 3.23 8.65
C GLU A 149 -14.00 4.37 8.14
N ASN A 150 -13.41 4.22 6.95
CA ASN A 150 -12.61 5.26 6.29
C ASN A 150 -13.45 6.23 5.46
N ARG A 151 -14.79 6.10 5.45
CA ARG A 151 -15.68 7.05 4.78
C ARG A 151 -15.42 8.49 5.23
N GLY A 152 -15.16 9.37 4.25
CA GLY A 152 -14.83 10.77 4.50
C GLY A 152 -13.40 11.02 4.97
N TYR A 153 -12.58 9.96 5.08
CA TYR A 153 -11.14 10.07 5.36
C TYR A 153 -10.29 9.70 4.13
N ALA A 154 -10.64 8.64 3.44
CA ALA A 154 -10.00 8.27 2.18
C ALA A 154 -10.78 8.88 1.01
N ASP A 155 -10.11 9.65 0.17
CA ASP A 155 -10.64 10.19 -1.08
C ASP A 155 -10.25 9.28 -2.25
N VAL A 156 -9.03 8.78 -2.24
CA VAL A 156 -8.48 7.85 -3.22
C VAL A 156 -7.99 6.60 -2.52
N TYR A 157 -8.38 5.43 -3.03
CA TYR A 157 -7.73 4.17 -2.67
C TYR A 157 -6.68 3.82 -3.72
N LEU A 158 -5.42 3.70 -3.28
CA LEU A 158 -4.32 3.13 -4.04
C LEU A 158 -4.09 1.73 -3.48
N THR A 159 -4.75 0.73 -4.06
CA THR A 159 -4.83 -0.61 -3.48
C THR A 159 -4.17 -1.65 -4.35
N ASP A 160 -3.46 -2.60 -3.72
CA ASP A 160 -2.94 -3.74 -4.46
C ASP A 160 -4.02 -4.84 -4.62
N TYR A 161 -4.00 -5.53 -5.76
CA TYR A 161 -4.62 -6.85 -5.94
C TYR A 161 -3.52 -7.85 -6.30
N LYS A 162 -2.93 -8.50 -5.27
CA LYS A 162 -1.65 -9.20 -5.40
C LYS A 162 -1.76 -10.59 -6.02
N TYR A 163 -2.81 -11.34 -5.71
CA TYR A 163 -2.98 -12.74 -6.10
C TYR A 163 -4.43 -13.07 -6.43
N ALA A 164 -4.65 -13.88 -7.46
CA ALA A 164 -5.89 -14.60 -7.69
C ALA A 164 -5.84 -16.02 -7.09
N SER A 165 -4.63 -16.55 -6.82
CA SER A 165 -4.41 -17.86 -6.24
C SER A 165 -4.29 -17.82 -4.72
N SER A 166 -5.13 -18.60 -4.02
CA SER A 166 -5.01 -18.83 -2.58
C SER A 166 -3.69 -19.50 -2.20
N ASP A 167 -3.13 -20.36 -3.08
CA ASP A 167 -1.86 -21.04 -2.83
C ASP A 167 -0.68 -20.07 -2.88
N LEU A 168 -0.64 -19.17 -3.87
CA LEU A 168 0.37 -18.11 -3.93
C LEU A 168 0.23 -17.15 -2.74
N ALA A 169 -0.98 -16.76 -2.41
CA ALA A 169 -1.27 -15.90 -1.25
C ALA A 169 -0.84 -16.54 0.08
N ALA A 170 -1.07 -17.85 0.24
CA ALA A 170 -0.60 -18.61 1.40
C ALA A 170 0.92 -18.67 1.44
N ARG A 171 1.55 -18.95 0.29
CA ARG A 171 2.99 -19.16 0.15
C ARG A 171 3.78 -17.88 0.36
N TYR A 172 3.34 -16.77 -0.24
CA TYR A 172 4.08 -15.50 -0.23
C TYR A 172 3.68 -14.55 0.89
N SER A 173 2.45 -14.65 1.41
CA SER A 173 1.92 -13.67 2.37
C SER A 173 1.23 -14.33 3.58
N LYS A 174 1.25 -15.66 3.69
CA LYS A 174 0.57 -16.41 4.77
C LYS A 174 -0.91 -16.01 4.92
N ALA A 175 -1.57 -15.70 3.80
CA ALA A 175 -2.94 -15.21 3.72
C ALA A 175 -3.75 -15.95 2.65
N PRO A 176 -4.10 -17.25 2.84
CA PRO A 176 -4.79 -18.04 1.82
C PRO A 176 -6.16 -17.48 1.43
N ASN A 177 -6.76 -16.66 2.28
CA ASN A 177 -8.03 -15.98 2.02
C ASN A 177 -7.88 -14.63 1.26
N TYR A 178 -6.64 -14.25 0.89
CA TYR A 178 -6.37 -12.95 0.26
C TYR A 178 -7.24 -12.67 -0.97
N PRO A 179 -7.39 -13.58 -1.96
CA PRO A 179 -8.15 -13.26 -3.18
C PRO A 179 -9.58 -12.80 -2.89
N GLN A 180 -10.31 -13.52 -2.03
CA GLN A 180 -11.68 -13.15 -1.68
C GLN A 180 -11.72 -11.87 -0.83
N VAL A 181 -10.84 -11.76 0.15
CA VAL A 181 -10.75 -10.56 1.01
C VAL A 181 -10.45 -9.31 0.20
N ALA A 182 -9.51 -9.40 -0.76
CA ALA A 182 -9.17 -8.27 -1.63
C ALA A 182 -10.30 -7.87 -2.56
N LEU A 183 -11.06 -8.85 -3.10
CA LEU A 183 -12.23 -8.58 -3.94
C LEU A 183 -13.34 -7.88 -3.16
N ASP A 184 -13.66 -8.38 -1.96
CA ASP A 184 -14.68 -7.79 -1.09
C ASP A 184 -14.28 -6.38 -0.64
N ALA A 185 -13.01 -6.18 -0.30
CA ALA A 185 -12.47 -4.88 0.07
C ALA A 185 -12.49 -3.89 -1.09
N LEU A 186 -12.08 -4.33 -2.29
CA LEU A 186 -12.09 -3.51 -3.51
C LEU A 186 -13.53 -3.09 -3.86
N SER A 187 -14.50 -4.01 -3.78
CA SER A 187 -15.92 -3.67 -3.98
C SER A 187 -16.38 -2.59 -3.01
N ALA A 188 -16.01 -2.71 -1.73
CA ALA A 188 -16.36 -1.70 -0.73
C ALA A 188 -15.65 -0.35 -0.99
N MET A 189 -14.40 -0.37 -1.48
CA MET A 189 -13.66 0.85 -1.84
C MET A 189 -14.36 1.60 -2.98
N VAL A 190 -14.74 0.89 -4.06
CA VAL A 190 -15.49 1.48 -5.18
C VAL A 190 -16.85 2.02 -4.72
N ASP A 191 -17.57 1.29 -3.88
CA ASP A 191 -18.85 1.74 -3.31
C ASP A 191 -18.71 3.03 -2.48
N GLU A 192 -17.56 3.21 -1.78
CA GLU A 192 -17.35 4.37 -0.89
C GLU A 192 -16.87 5.62 -1.63
N VAL A 193 -15.98 5.47 -2.61
CA VAL A 193 -15.38 6.65 -3.29
C VAL A 193 -15.90 6.86 -4.70
N GLY A 194 -16.55 5.87 -5.33
CA GLY A 194 -17.11 5.95 -6.68
C GLY A 194 -16.05 6.02 -7.79
N ASP A 195 -16.49 6.45 -8.97
CA ASP A 195 -15.65 6.50 -10.16
C ASP A 195 -14.48 7.50 -10.04
N PRO A 196 -13.37 7.27 -10.77
CA PRO A 196 -12.23 8.17 -10.79
C PRO A 196 -12.60 9.60 -11.19
N CYS A 197 -12.14 10.57 -10.39
CA CYS A 197 -12.30 11.99 -10.67
C CYS A 197 -10.97 12.71 -10.54
N PHE A 198 -10.76 13.70 -11.40
CA PHE A 198 -9.54 14.46 -11.51
C PHE A 198 -9.82 15.95 -11.44
N ASP A 199 -8.82 16.72 -11.03
CA ASP A 199 -8.74 18.15 -11.20
C ASP A 199 -7.37 18.55 -11.76
N GLU A 200 -7.22 19.82 -12.13
CA GLU A 200 -5.93 20.38 -12.48
C GLU A 200 -5.38 21.15 -11.27
N TYR A 201 -4.20 20.82 -10.84
CA TYR A 201 -3.51 21.47 -9.74
C TYR A 201 -2.10 21.91 -10.17
N GLU A 202 -1.90 23.21 -10.33
CA GLU A 202 -0.62 23.84 -10.71
C GLU A 202 0.03 23.22 -11.97
N GLY A 203 -0.81 22.78 -12.93
CA GLY A 203 -0.38 22.20 -14.21
C GLY A 203 -0.26 20.68 -14.23
N ASP A 204 -0.47 20.00 -13.07
CA ASP A 204 -0.58 18.55 -13.01
C ASP A 204 -2.06 18.13 -13.00
N GLU A 205 -2.38 17.05 -13.71
CA GLU A 205 -3.62 16.31 -13.52
C GLU A 205 -3.54 15.54 -12.21
N ARG A 206 -4.42 15.84 -11.28
CA ARG A 206 -4.45 15.24 -9.95
C ARG A 206 -5.71 14.42 -9.73
N MET A 207 -5.56 13.18 -9.29
CA MET A 207 -6.69 12.37 -8.88
C MET A 207 -7.21 12.84 -7.52
N THR A 208 -8.51 13.20 -7.48
CA THR A 208 -9.17 13.72 -6.27
C THR A 208 -10.10 12.71 -5.64
N ARG A 209 -10.51 11.67 -6.38
CA ARG A 209 -11.39 10.61 -5.90
C ARG A 209 -11.29 9.38 -6.78
N GLY A 210 -11.54 8.19 -6.22
CA GLY A 210 -11.65 6.94 -6.95
C GLY A 210 -10.67 5.87 -6.48
N VAL A 211 -10.52 4.82 -7.28
CA VAL A 211 -9.67 3.67 -6.95
C VAL A 211 -8.65 3.39 -8.04
N VAL A 212 -7.38 3.27 -7.66
CA VAL A 212 -6.31 2.72 -8.49
C VAL A 212 -5.97 1.34 -7.96
N VAL A 213 -6.09 0.32 -8.80
CA VAL A 213 -5.75 -1.06 -8.48
C VAL A 213 -4.38 -1.40 -9.04
N ARG A 214 -3.43 -1.69 -8.17
CA ARG A 214 -2.07 -2.07 -8.54
C ARG A 214 -1.91 -3.59 -8.55
N HIS A 215 -1.34 -4.11 -9.61
CA HIS A 215 -0.91 -5.49 -9.68
C HIS A 215 0.58 -5.56 -10.00
N LEU A 216 1.38 -6.02 -9.04
CA LEU A 216 2.79 -6.33 -9.24
C LEU A 216 2.92 -7.77 -9.73
N MET A 217 3.35 -7.93 -10.99
CA MET A 217 3.68 -9.23 -11.52
C MET A 217 4.89 -9.83 -10.79
N LEU A 218 4.79 -11.10 -10.41
CA LEU A 218 5.87 -11.86 -9.77
C LEU A 218 6.48 -12.87 -10.74
N PRO A 219 7.78 -13.20 -10.61
CA PRO A 219 8.42 -14.16 -11.49
C PRO A 219 7.77 -15.54 -11.40
N GLY A 220 7.45 -16.12 -12.56
CA GLY A 220 6.78 -17.40 -12.66
C GLY A 220 5.27 -17.40 -12.37
N ALA A 221 4.65 -16.23 -12.18
CA ALA A 221 3.23 -16.09 -11.84
C ALA A 221 2.37 -15.48 -12.97
N LEU A 222 2.79 -15.59 -14.24
CA LEU A 222 2.06 -14.99 -15.38
C LEU A 222 0.58 -15.37 -15.40
N GLU A 223 0.24 -16.65 -15.25
CA GLU A 223 -1.14 -17.11 -15.32
C GLU A 223 -1.97 -16.65 -14.12
N ASP A 224 -1.35 -16.39 -12.96
CA ASP A 224 -2.02 -15.76 -11.82
C ASP A 224 -2.25 -14.26 -12.08
N SER A 225 -1.26 -13.58 -12.63
CA SER A 225 -1.35 -12.16 -13.04
C SER A 225 -2.48 -11.93 -14.04
N LYS A 226 -2.60 -12.80 -15.05
CA LYS A 226 -3.73 -12.75 -16.00
C LYS A 226 -5.08 -12.89 -15.31
N ARG A 227 -5.20 -13.83 -14.36
CA ARG A 227 -6.44 -13.99 -13.59
C ARG A 227 -6.75 -12.76 -12.71
N VAL A 228 -5.73 -12.13 -12.15
CA VAL A 228 -5.91 -10.88 -11.40
C VAL A 228 -6.46 -9.79 -12.32
N VAL A 229 -5.80 -9.52 -13.45
CA VAL A 229 -6.24 -8.50 -14.42
C VAL A 229 -7.67 -8.78 -14.90
N GLN A 230 -7.95 -10.02 -15.28
CA GLN A 230 -9.28 -10.44 -15.71
C GLN A 230 -10.33 -10.23 -14.60
N THR A 231 -10.03 -10.66 -13.37
CA THR A 231 -10.97 -10.52 -12.24
C THR A 231 -11.29 -9.06 -11.97
N VAL A 232 -10.27 -8.19 -11.94
CA VAL A 232 -10.48 -6.76 -11.71
C VAL A 232 -11.32 -6.16 -12.83
N TRP A 233 -10.99 -6.45 -14.08
CA TRP A 233 -11.70 -5.89 -15.23
C TRP A 233 -13.16 -6.38 -15.32
N GLU A 234 -13.40 -7.68 -15.15
CA GLU A 234 -14.75 -8.25 -15.21
C GLU A 234 -15.70 -7.74 -14.11
N HIS A 235 -15.15 -7.39 -12.92
CA HIS A 235 -15.98 -6.92 -11.81
C HIS A 235 -16.16 -5.39 -11.80
N PHE A 236 -15.17 -4.63 -12.24
CA PHE A 236 -15.15 -3.18 -12.00
C PHE A 236 -15.03 -2.36 -13.29
N GLY A 237 -14.54 -2.94 -14.40
CA GLY A 237 -14.37 -2.21 -15.67
C GLY A 237 -13.66 -0.87 -15.48
N SER A 238 -14.24 0.19 -16.02
CA SER A 238 -13.74 1.57 -15.94
C SER A 238 -14.02 2.29 -14.61
N SER A 239 -14.68 1.65 -13.66
CA SER A 239 -14.86 2.23 -12.32
C SER A 239 -13.59 2.23 -11.47
N VAL A 240 -12.52 1.60 -11.98
CA VAL A 240 -11.18 1.63 -11.37
C VAL A 240 -10.13 1.91 -12.44
N LEU A 241 -9.01 2.52 -12.04
CA LEU A 241 -7.80 2.57 -12.86
C LEU A 241 -6.94 1.36 -12.54
N LEU A 242 -6.41 0.70 -13.56
CA LEU A 242 -5.53 -0.44 -13.39
C LEU A 242 -4.06 0.00 -13.56
N SER A 243 -3.17 -0.48 -12.69
CA SER A 243 -1.72 -0.30 -12.81
C SER A 243 -1.04 -1.67 -12.81
N ILE A 244 -0.48 -2.05 -13.96
CA ILE A 244 0.21 -3.33 -14.16
C ILE A 244 1.71 -3.09 -14.06
N MET A 245 2.34 -3.63 -13.01
CA MET A 245 3.73 -3.34 -12.67
C MET A 245 4.63 -4.56 -12.86
N ASN A 246 5.85 -4.33 -13.35
CA ASN A 246 6.92 -5.34 -13.43
C ASN A 246 8.14 -5.01 -12.54
N GLN A 247 8.04 -3.99 -11.69
CA GLN A 247 9.14 -3.48 -10.85
C GLN A 247 9.53 -4.42 -9.69
N TYR A 248 9.34 -5.73 -9.85
CA TYR A 248 9.79 -6.69 -8.85
C TYR A 248 11.32 -6.70 -8.74
N THR A 249 11.83 -6.35 -7.55
CA THR A 249 13.24 -6.42 -7.20
C THR A 249 13.50 -7.64 -6.32
N PRO A 250 14.47 -8.53 -6.64
CA PRO A 250 14.72 -9.76 -5.89
C PRO A 250 15.47 -9.50 -4.58
N VAL A 251 14.95 -8.61 -3.72
CA VAL A 251 15.55 -8.21 -2.43
C VAL A 251 15.80 -9.40 -1.51
N LEU A 252 14.93 -10.42 -1.57
CA LEU A 252 15.10 -11.65 -0.80
C LEU A 252 16.39 -12.41 -1.19
N ALA A 253 16.71 -12.41 -2.49
CA ALA A 253 17.94 -13.06 -2.99
C ALA A 253 19.20 -12.28 -2.57
N GLU A 254 19.12 -10.97 -2.49
CA GLU A 254 20.23 -10.11 -2.02
C GLU A 254 20.47 -10.31 -0.53
N SER A 255 19.41 -10.31 0.27
CA SER A 255 19.49 -10.63 1.70
C SER A 255 20.08 -12.02 1.97
N ALA A 256 19.67 -13.02 1.19
CA ALA A 256 20.24 -14.38 1.30
C ALA A 256 21.74 -14.42 0.94
N LYS A 257 22.18 -13.69 -0.09
CA LYS A 257 23.60 -13.56 -0.45
C LYS A 257 24.40 -12.85 0.66
N ALA A 258 23.77 -11.94 1.39
CA ALA A 258 24.37 -11.28 2.55
C ALA A 258 24.41 -12.17 3.80
N GLY A 259 23.88 -13.40 3.73
CA GLY A 259 23.92 -14.38 4.82
C GLY A 259 22.72 -14.40 5.74
N ASP A 260 21.60 -13.74 5.36
CA ASP A 260 20.37 -13.78 6.13
C ASP A 260 19.75 -15.19 6.08
N ALA A 261 19.68 -15.84 7.25
CA ALA A 261 19.22 -17.24 7.35
C ALA A 261 17.70 -17.38 7.08
N TRP A 262 16.91 -16.34 7.34
CA TRP A 262 15.48 -16.34 7.02
C TRP A 262 15.29 -16.25 5.51
N ALA A 263 16.00 -15.32 4.86
CA ALA A 263 15.94 -15.15 3.42
C ALA A 263 16.39 -16.41 2.66
N CYS A 264 17.44 -17.08 3.15
CA CYS A 264 17.86 -18.37 2.59
C CYS A 264 16.73 -19.41 2.63
N ARG A 265 16.07 -19.58 3.79
CA ARG A 265 14.96 -20.54 3.93
C ARG A 265 13.76 -20.17 3.06
N GLU A 266 13.42 -18.89 2.95
CA GLU A 266 12.29 -18.47 2.10
C GLU A 266 12.61 -18.66 0.62
N LEU A 267 13.87 -18.48 0.16
CA LEU A 267 14.29 -18.79 -1.20
C LEU A 267 14.26 -20.28 -1.52
N GLU A 268 14.58 -21.16 -0.56
CA GLU A 268 14.41 -22.61 -0.73
C GLU A 268 12.93 -22.99 -0.99
N ARG A 269 11.99 -22.28 -0.35
CA ARG A 269 10.55 -22.47 -0.54
C ARG A 269 10.01 -21.79 -1.80
N CYS A 270 10.63 -20.70 -2.22
CA CYS A 270 10.18 -19.82 -3.30
C CYS A 270 11.34 -19.46 -4.23
N PRO A 271 11.98 -20.45 -4.91
CA PRO A 271 13.20 -20.23 -5.69
C PRO A 271 13.00 -19.30 -6.89
N GLU A 272 11.78 -19.17 -7.39
CA GLU A 272 11.40 -18.22 -8.46
C GLU A 272 11.66 -16.78 -8.05
N LEU A 273 11.53 -16.43 -6.77
CA LEU A 273 11.75 -15.08 -6.24
C LEU A 273 13.23 -14.64 -6.27
N ALA A 274 14.15 -15.52 -6.66
CA ALA A 274 15.55 -15.15 -6.88
C ALA A 274 15.79 -14.38 -8.18
N ARG A 275 14.80 -14.28 -9.07
CA ARG A 275 14.94 -13.72 -10.42
C ARG A 275 13.97 -12.57 -10.63
N ARG A 276 14.29 -11.66 -11.53
CA ARG A 276 13.35 -10.65 -12.04
C ARG A 276 12.28 -11.29 -12.91
N VAL A 277 11.18 -10.60 -13.12
CA VAL A 277 10.18 -10.96 -14.10
C VAL A 277 10.82 -10.87 -15.49
N PRO A 278 10.72 -11.91 -16.34
CA PRO A 278 11.14 -11.82 -17.72
C PRO A 278 10.30 -10.79 -18.50
N ASN A 279 10.94 -9.94 -19.30
CA ASN A 279 10.23 -8.94 -20.11
C ASN A 279 9.18 -9.59 -21.03
N GLU A 280 9.49 -10.74 -21.63
CA GLU A 280 8.56 -11.49 -22.48
C GLU A 280 7.28 -11.90 -21.72
N ASP A 281 7.39 -12.30 -20.45
CA ASP A 281 6.22 -12.65 -19.64
C ASP A 281 5.39 -11.39 -19.30
N TYR A 282 6.04 -10.25 -19.07
CA TYR A 282 5.35 -9.01 -18.84
C TYR A 282 4.63 -8.50 -20.09
N GLU A 283 5.28 -8.53 -21.27
CA GLU A 283 4.65 -8.22 -22.56
C GLU A 283 3.42 -9.09 -22.81
N ARG A 284 3.51 -10.40 -22.53
CA ARG A 284 2.37 -11.32 -22.64
C ARG A 284 1.22 -10.98 -21.67
N LEU A 285 1.51 -10.37 -20.51
CA LEU A 285 0.48 -9.89 -19.60
C LEU A 285 -0.20 -8.63 -20.15
N LEU A 286 0.56 -7.70 -20.73
CA LEU A 286 0.01 -6.50 -21.36
C LEU A 286 -0.83 -6.86 -22.60
N ASP A 287 -0.33 -7.74 -23.50
CA ASP A 287 -1.11 -8.26 -24.63
C ASP A 287 -2.42 -8.91 -24.18
N PHE A 288 -2.40 -9.59 -23.04
CA PHE A 288 -3.60 -10.18 -22.46
C PHE A 288 -4.59 -9.11 -21.98
N ALA A 289 -4.11 -8.05 -21.31
CA ALA A 289 -4.94 -6.93 -20.88
C ALA A 289 -5.61 -6.25 -22.11
N ASP A 290 -4.84 -5.99 -23.18
CA ASP A 290 -5.35 -5.45 -24.43
C ASP A 290 -6.42 -6.37 -25.06
N SER A 291 -6.21 -7.69 -25.01
CA SER A 291 -7.19 -8.67 -25.53
C SER A 291 -8.51 -8.69 -24.79
N LEU A 292 -8.56 -8.22 -23.52
CA LEU A 292 -9.77 -8.02 -22.74
C LEU A 292 -10.50 -6.71 -23.06
N GLY A 293 -9.91 -5.86 -23.93
CA GLY A 293 -10.43 -4.54 -24.26
C GLY A 293 -10.18 -3.47 -23.21
N ILE A 294 -9.12 -3.62 -22.40
CA ILE A 294 -8.69 -2.60 -21.46
C ILE A 294 -7.86 -1.59 -22.23
N GLU A 295 -8.37 -0.37 -22.40
CA GLU A 295 -7.72 0.67 -23.22
C GLU A 295 -6.84 1.60 -22.36
N ASP A 296 -7.26 1.87 -21.11
CA ASP A 296 -6.60 2.79 -20.18
C ASP A 296 -6.06 2.07 -18.95
N TYR A 297 -4.76 1.85 -18.90
CA TYR A 297 -4.06 1.35 -17.72
C TYR A 297 -2.63 1.88 -17.63
N PHE A 298 -2.11 1.98 -16.44
CA PHE A 298 -0.71 2.32 -16.22
C PHE A 298 0.16 1.08 -16.38
N TRP A 299 1.28 1.24 -17.04
CA TRP A 299 2.27 0.19 -17.25
C TRP A 299 3.69 0.76 -17.14
N GLN A 300 4.67 -0.10 -17.03
CA GLN A 300 6.06 0.31 -16.82
C GLN A 300 6.93 -0.18 -17.98
N GLU A 301 7.74 0.74 -18.53
CA GLU A 301 8.77 0.36 -19.51
C GLU A 301 9.86 -0.49 -18.87
N GLY A 302 10.50 -1.34 -19.69
CA GLY A 302 11.54 -2.26 -19.23
C GLY A 302 12.67 -1.54 -18.46
N GLY A 303 13.09 -2.12 -17.34
CA GLY A 303 14.12 -1.56 -16.46
C GLY A 303 13.58 -0.79 -15.23
N ALA A 304 12.25 -0.66 -15.08
CA ALA A 304 11.64 0.02 -13.95
C ALA A 304 11.97 -0.58 -12.57
N ALA A 305 12.51 -1.81 -12.51
CA ALA A 305 12.91 -2.46 -11.26
C ALA A 305 14.29 -1.99 -10.74
N GLU A 306 14.49 -0.68 -10.63
CA GLU A 306 15.69 -0.10 -10.04
C GLU A 306 15.52 0.15 -8.54
N GLU A 307 16.61 0.04 -7.75
CA GLU A 307 16.59 0.29 -6.30
C GLU A 307 16.19 1.73 -5.93
N SER A 308 16.31 2.67 -6.87
CA SER A 308 15.95 4.09 -6.69
C SER A 308 14.47 4.33 -6.34
N PHE A 309 13.57 3.38 -6.60
CA PHE A 309 12.15 3.46 -6.21
C PHE A 309 11.89 3.11 -4.73
N ILE A 310 12.89 2.54 -4.05
CA ILE A 310 12.80 2.24 -2.61
C ILE A 310 13.39 3.42 -1.85
N PRO A 311 12.58 4.20 -1.10
CA PRO A 311 13.12 5.33 -0.35
C PRO A 311 13.98 4.86 0.83
N ALA A 312 14.94 5.69 1.23
CA ALA A 312 15.64 5.49 2.50
C ALA A 312 14.67 5.67 3.66
N PHE A 313 14.62 4.70 4.58
CA PHE A 313 13.78 4.78 5.80
C PHE A 313 14.61 5.34 6.97
N ASP A 314 15.00 6.61 6.85
CA ASP A 314 15.94 7.34 7.68
C ASP A 314 15.28 8.35 8.65
N LEU A 315 13.96 8.24 8.82
CA LEU A 315 13.12 9.11 9.65
C LEU A 315 12.97 10.54 9.09
N GLU A 316 13.29 10.79 7.81
CA GLU A 316 13.04 12.09 7.19
C GLU A 316 11.59 12.53 7.43
N GLY A 317 11.40 13.77 7.91
CA GLY A 317 10.11 14.38 8.19
C GLY A 317 9.33 13.78 9.35
N VAL A 318 9.85 12.78 10.06
CA VAL A 318 9.11 12.09 11.14
C VAL A 318 9.26 12.82 12.48
N LEU A 319 10.50 13.12 12.87
CA LEU A 319 10.78 13.82 14.11
C LEU A 319 10.65 15.34 13.89
N SER A 320 10.20 16.07 14.91
CA SER A 320 10.26 17.54 14.89
C SER A 320 11.74 17.98 15.00
N GLU A 321 12.09 18.99 14.20
CA GLU A 321 13.36 19.69 14.38
C GLU A 321 13.45 20.35 15.77
#